data_5708aeb60f090cd48ce291ca2693ea70
#
_entry.id   5708aeb60f090cd48ce291ca2693ea70
#
_cell.length_a   1.000
_cell.length_b   1.000
_cell.length_c   1.000
_cell.angle_alpha   90.00
_cell.angle_beta   90.00
_cell.angle_gamma   90.00
#
_symmetry.space_group_name_H-M   'P 1'
#
loop_
_entity.id
_entity.type
_entity.pdbx_description
1 polymer ?
#
loop_
_entity_poly.entity_id
_entity_poly.type
_entity_poly.pdbx_seq_one_letter_code
_entity_poly.pdbx_strand_id
1 'polypeptide(L)' 'MMPDQKDPSGMAALSICEALLLALSDHNLLPEHEIEGVLRDAAATHENAVGPDEVRQTHSAVAELIHQIIAAGSAAKRP' A
#
# COMPACT_ATOMS: atom_id res chain seq x y z
N MET A 1 19.83 -6.79 -3.69
CA MET A 1 20.00 -5.53 -3.87
C MET A 1 19.20 -4.67 -3.02
N MET A 2 19.70 -3.60 -2.67
CA MET A 2 19.06 -2.81 -1.85
C MET A 2 17.94 -2.15 -2.41
N PRO A 3 16.97 -2.06 -1.72
CA PRO A 3 15.84 -1.41 -2.22
C PRO A 3 16.24 -0.07 -2.52
N ASP A 4 15.83 0.32 -3.59
CA ASP A 4 16.28 1.46 -4.01
C ASP A 4 15.60 2.59 -3.46
N GLN A 5 16.25 3.21 -2.56
CA GLN A 5 15.72 4.39 -2.06
C GLN A 5 15.66 5.43 -3.09
N LYS A 6 16.26 5.17 -4.23
CA LYS A 6 16.30 6.13 -5.27
C LYS A 6 15.45 5.74 -6.43
N ASP A 7 14.41 4.98 -6.19
CA ASP A 7 13.49 4.63 -7.24
C ASP A 7 12.47 5.74 -7.39
N PRO A 8 12.71 6.74 -8.23
CA PRO A 8 11.78 7.86 -8.31
C PRO A 8 10.43 7.47 -8.83
N SER A 9 10.36 6.50 -9.76
CA SER A 9 9.05 6.16 -10.30
C SER A 9 8.22 5.42 -9.27
N GLY A 10 8.84 4.58 -8.47
CA GLY A 10 8.10 3.91 -7.41
C GLY A 10 7.62 4.88 -6.36
N MET A 11 8.46 5.82 -5.98
CA MET A 11 8.08 6.82 -5.00
C MET A 11 6.98 7.72 -5.54
N ALA A 12 7.06 8.09 -6.81
CA ALA A 12 6.03 8.91 -7.41
C ALA A 12 4.70 8.17 -7.45
N ALA A 13 4.74 6.90 -7.84
CA ALA A 13 3.53 6.10 -7.90
C ALA A 13 2.89 5.98 -6.52
N LEU A 14 3.70 5.76 -5.50
CA LEU A 14 3.18 5.64 -4.15
C LEU A 14 2.52 6.94 -3.71
N SER A 15 3.17 8.07 -3.97
CA SER A 15 2.62 9.36 -3.58
C SER A 15 1.31 9.64 -4.30
N ILE A 16 1.25 9.33 -5.58
CA ILE A 16 0.03 9.56 -6.34
C ILE A 16 -1.09 8.68 -5.80
N CYS A 17 -0.78 7.41 -5.52
CA CYS A 17 -1.81 6.52 -5.01
C CYS A 17 -2.32 6.97 -3.65
N GLU A 18 -1.42 7.41 -2.78
CA GLU A 18 -1.84 7.89 -1.47
C GLU A 18 -2.72 9.13 -1.59
N ALA A 19 -2.36 10.02 -2.50
CA ALA A 19 -3.16 11.21 -2.71
C ALA A 19 -4.54 10.86 -3.26
N LEU A 20 -4.61 9.87 -4.15
CA LEU A 20 -5.89 9.44 -4.67
C LEU A 20 -6.76 8.83 -3.59
N LEU A 21 -6.18 8.02 -2.71
CA LEU A 21 -6.94 7.42 -1.63
C LEU A 21 -7.50 8.49 -0.70
N LEU A 22 -6.70 9.50 -0.42
CA LEU A 22 -7.17 10.61 0.38
C LEU A 22 -8.31 11.35 -0.30
N ALA A 23 -8.18 11.58 -1.61
CA ALA A 23 -9.22 12.29 -2.34
C ALA A 23 -10.52 11.49 -2.33
N LEU A 24 -10.44 10.18 -2.49
CA LEU A 24 -11.64 9.36 -2.46
C LEU A 24 -12.34 9.46 -1.11
N SER A 25 -11.58 9.50 -0.06
CA SER A 25 -12.12 9.64 1.27
C SER A 25 -12.69 11.04 1.51
N ASP A 26 -11.92 12.05 1.13
CA ASP A 26 -12.32 13.44 1.39
C ASP A 26 -13.59 13.82 0.66
N HIS A 27 -13.77 13.26 -0.53
CA HIS A 27 -14.96 13.58 -1.31
C HIS A 27 -16.08 12.58 -1.11
N ASN A 28 -15.89 11.68 -0.15
CA ASN A 28 -16.93 10.70 0.19
C ASN A 28 -17.31 9.82 -0.99
N LEU A 29 -16.35 9.55 -1.86
CA LEU A 29 -16.61 8.69 -3.00
C LEU A 29 -16.56 7.23 -2.62
N LEU A 30 -15.71 6.89 -1.64
CA LEU A 30 -15.64 5.55 -1.08
C LEU A 30 -15.59 5.62 0.42
N PRO A 31 -16.37 4.79 1.10
CA PRO A 31 -16.26 4.73 2.56
C PRO A 31 -14.89 4.20 2.94
N GLU A 32 -14.49 4.54 4.15
CA GLU A 32 -13.21 4.16 4.61
C GLU A 32 -12.94 2.69 4.62
N HIS A 33 -13.93 1.88 4.99
CA HIS A 33 -13.71 0.44 5.01
C HIS A 33 -13.52 -0.12 3.60
N GLU A 34 -14.05 0.54 2.57
CA GLU A 34 -13.81 0.11 1.21
C GLU A 34 -12.39 0.42 0.80
N ILE A 35 -11.88 1.56 1.22
CA ILE A 35 -10.50 1.93 0.91
C ILE A 35 -9.56 0.95 1.58
N GLU A 36 -9.83 0.61 2.85
CA GLU A 36 -9.02 -0.38 3.52
C GLU A 36 -9.09 -1.73 2.83
N GLY A 37 -10.27 -2.08 2.32
CA GLY A 37 -10.43 -3.32 1.60
C GLY A 37 -9.55 -3.40 0.37
N VAL A 38 -9.46 -2.30 -0.38
CA VAL A 38 -8.60 -2.25 -1.55
C VAL A 38 -7.14 -2.49 -1.14
N LEU A 39 -6.73 -1.85 -0.07
CA LEU A 39 -5.35 -2.01 0.40
C LEU A 39 -5.09 -3.42 0.91
N ARG A 40 -6.04 -4.01 1.61
CA ARG A 40 -5.86 -5.37 2.10
C ARG A 40 -5.80 -6.36 0.96
N ASP A 41 -6.61 -6.15 -0.07
CA ASP A 41 -6.56 -7.02 -1.24
C ASP A 41 -5.22 -6.92 -1.94
N ALA A 42 -4.68 -5.71 -2.03
CA ALA A 42 -3.37 -5.53 -2.64
C ALA A 42 -2.30 -6.25 -1.82
N ALA A 43 -2.36 -6.12 -0.50
CA ALA A 43 -1.39 -6.79 0.35
C ALA A 43 -1.50 -8.31 0.21
N ALA A 44 -2.71 -8.82 0.14
CA ALA A 44 -2.92 -10.26 0.02
C ALA A 44 -2.35 -10.80 -1.28
N THR A 45 -2.45 -10.03 -2.36
CA THR A 45 -1.88 -10.44 -3.63
C THR A 45 -0.39 -10.70 -3.48
N HIS A 46 0.30 -9.83 -2.76
CA HIS A 46 1.73 -10.01 -2.57
C HIS A 46 2.05 -11.09 -1.55
N GLU A 47 1.23 -11.22 -0.53
CA GLU A 47 1.44 -12.26 0.46
C GLU A 47 1.32 -13.66 -0.13
N ASN A 48 0.50 -13.79 -1.15
CA ASN A 48 0.26 -15.09 -1.76
C ASN A 48 1.11 -15.33 -2.99
N ALA A 49 2.05 -14.46 -3.27
CA ALA A 49 2.92 -14.63 -4.43
C ALA A 49 3.78 -15.86 -4.27
N VAL A 50 4.01 -16.56 -5.37
CA VAL A 50 4.83 -17.75 -5.37
C VAL A 50 6.06 -17.52 -6.22
N GLY A 51 7.07 -18.35 -6.03
CA GLY A 51 8.29 -18.22 -6.80
C GLY A 51 9.51 -18.48 -5.94
N PRO A 52 10.69 -18.20 -6.48
CA PRO A 52 11.92 -18.37 -5.71
C PRO A 52 11.92 -17.52 -4.45
N ASP A 53 12.78 -17.88 -3.53
CA ASP A 53 12.83 -17.19 -2.24
C ASP A 53 13.02 -15.70 -2.36
N GLU A 54 13.91 -15.28 -3.24
CA GLU A 54 14.16 -13.87 -3.42
C GLU A 54 12.92 -13.12 -3.86
N VAL A 55 12.16 -13.72 -4.76
CA VAL A 55 10.95 -13.11 -5.26
C VAL A 55 9.93 -13.04 -4.14
N ARG A 56 9.80 -14.12 -3.38
CA ARG A 56 8.84 -14.13 -2.29
C ARG A 56 9.20 -13.12 -1.22
N GLN A 57 10.48 -12.95 -0.96
CA GLN A 57 10.91 -11.96 0.02
C GLN A 57 10.56 -10.55 -0.42
N THR A 58 10.71 -10.27 -1.71
CA THR A 58 10.35 -8.97 -2.23
C THR A 58 8.86 -8.72 -2.06
N HIS A 59 8.05 -9.70 -2.42
CA HIS A 59 6.60 -9.54 -2.29
C HIS A 59 6.18 -9.42 -0.83
N SER A 60 6.86 -10.12 0.06
CA SER A 60 6.57 -10.02 1.47
C SER A 60 6.87 -8.61 1.98
N ALA A 61 7.96 -8.02 1.53
CA ALA A 61 8.30 -6.65 1.92
C ALA A 61 7.27 -5.66 1.39
N VAL A 62 6.75 -5.89 0.18
CA VAL A 62 5.72 -5.03 -0.37
C VAL A 62 4.45 -5.13 0.48
N ALA A 63 4.05 -6.35 0.83
CA ALA A 63 2.86 -6.53 1.65
C ALA A 63 3.02 -5.85 2.99
N GLU A 64 4.19 -5.94 3.57
CA GLU A 64 4.42 -5.30 4.86
C GLU A 64 4.32 -3.80 4.75
N LEU A 65 4.84 -3.23 3.68
CA LEU A 65 4.73 -1.80 3.46
C LEU A 65 3.26 -1.39 3.33
N ILE A 66 2.47 -2.18 2.61
CA ILE A 66 1.06 -1.86 2.45
C ILE A 66 0.36 -1.90 3.80
N HIS A 67 0.69 -2.89 4.63
CA HIS A 67 0.10 -2.95 5.98
C HIS A 67 0.48 -1.74 6.81
N GLN A 68 1.70 -1.24 6.65
CA GLN A 68 2.10 -0.03 7.34
C GLN A 68 1.30 1.17 6.86
N ILE A 69 1.01 1.23 5.57
CA ILE A 69 0.20 2.30 5.03
C ILE A 69 -1.21 2.24 5.61
N ILE A 70 -1.78 1.05 5.71
CA ILE A 70 -3.10 0.90 6.31
C ILE A 70 -3.08 1.41 7.75
N ALA A 71 -2.09 1.00 8.51
CA ALA A 71 -2.00 1.40 9.90
C ALA A 71 -1.81 2.90 10.05
N ALA A 72 -0.98 3.48 9.20
CA ALA A 72 -0.75 4.92 9.25
C ALA A 72 -2.01 5.70 8.90
N GLY A 73 -2.76 5.20 7.93
CA GLY A 73 -4.00 5.83 7.55
C GLY A 73 -5.00 5.82 8.69
N SER A 74 -5.10 4.69 9.38
CA SER A 74 -5.98 4.60 10.51
C SER A 74 -5.55 5.53 11.62
N ALA A 75 -4.26 5.58 11.86
CA ALA A 75 -3.74 6.42 12.93
C ALA A 75 -3.92 7.89 12.61
N ALA A 76 -3.87 8.25 11.36
CA ALA A 76 -3.99 9.63 10.97
C ALA A 76 -5.42 10.10 10.86
N LYS A 77 -6.37 9.19 11.03
CA LYS A 77 -7.71 9.55 10.88
C LYS A 77 -8.11 10.52 11.91
N ARG A 78 -8.90 11.46 11.53
CA ARG A 78 -9.33 12.40 12.49
C ARG A 78 -10.36 11.87 13.36
N PRO A 79 -10.41 12.25 14.56
CA PRO A 79 -11.44 11.79 15.49
C PRO A 79 -12.84 12.20 15.05
#